data_3404ddbc753de18019abe8157b08170a
#
_entry.id   3404ddbc753de18019abe8157b08170a
#
_cell.length_a   1.000
_cell.length_b   1.000
_cell.length_c   1.000
_cell.angle_alpha   90.00
_cell.angle_beta   90.00
_cell.angle_gamma   90.00
#
_symmetry.space_group_name_H-M   'P 1'
#
loop_
_entity.id
_entity.type
_entity.pdbx_description
1 polymer ?
#
loop_
_entity_poly.entity_id
_entity_poly.type
_entity_poly.pdbx_seq_one_letter_code
_entity_poly.pdbx_strand_id
1 'polypeptide(L)'
;ITDIINVISYVLIAFVAISLVVSSIMIGVITYISVLERQKEIGILRAIGASKRNISQVFNAETFIIGLLAGVLGIVITLLLLIPGNMIIHSIAGNVDVSASLPVAGGVILVVLSVVLTLIGGIIPSSKAAKSDPVSALRSE
;
A
#
# COMPACT_ATOMS: atom_id res chain seq x y z
N ILE A 1 10.45 -32.24 11.87
CA ILE A 1 11.11 -30.96 11.54
C ILE A 1 10.22 -30.19 10.56
N THR A 2 9.73 -30.84 9.48
CA THR A 2 8.88 -30.19 8.46
C THR A 2 7.61 -29.58 9.05
N ASP A 3 6.96 -30.26 10.00
CA ASP A 3 5.74 -29.77 10.63
C ASP A 3 5.99 -28.51 11.47
N ILE A 4 7.12 -28.47 12.17
CA ILE A 4 7.51 -27.30 12.96
C ILE A 4 7.77 -26.09 12.05
N ILE A 5 8.46 -26.29 10.93
CA ILE A 5 8.71 -25.25 9.92
C ILE A 5 7.41 -24.73 9.33
N ASN A 6 6.47 -25.63 9.02
CA ASN A 6 5.16 -25.25 8.50
C ASN A 6 4.36 -24.43 9.50
N VAL A 7 4.35 -24.81 10.77
CA VAL A 7 3.65 -24.06 11.83
C VAL A 7 4.24 -22.65 11.97
N ILE A 8 5.57 -22.53 12.02
CA ILE A 8 6.24 -21.22 12.09
C ILE A 8 5.88 -20.37 10.87
N SER A 9 5.90 -20.96 9.66
CA SER A 9 5.56 -20.26 8.43
C SER A 9 4.10 -19.75 8.45
N TYR A 10 3.14 -20.56 8.91
CA TYR A 10 1.75 -20.11 9.01
C TYR A 10 1.57 -18.98 10.03
N VAL A 11 2.28 -19.04 11.16
CA VAL A 11 2.26 -17.95 12.15
C VAL A 11 2.82 -16.66 11.55
N LEU A 12 3.95 -16.73 10.86
CA LEU A 12 4.55 -15.56 10.20
C LEU A 12 3.63 -14.99 9.11
N ILE A 13 3.02 -15.84 8.29
CA ILE A 13 2.05 -15.42 7.27
C ILE A 13 0.85 -14.72 7.91
N ALA A 14 0.34 -15.24 9.03
CA ALA A 14 -0.77 -14.61 9.76
C ALA A 14 -0.39 -13.21 10.27
N PHE A 15 0.80 -13.04 10.83
CA PHE A 15 1.29 -11.72 11.26
C PHE A 15 1.40 -10.74 10.09
N VAL A 16 1.95 -11.18 8.97
CA VAL A 16 2.06 -10.35 7.76
C VAL A 16 0.68 -9.97 7.24
N ALA A 17 -0.26 -10.92 7.19
CA ALA A 17 -1.62 -10.66 6.73
C ALA A 17 -2.32 -9.60 7.61
N ILE A 18 -2.21 -9.69 8.93
CA ILE A 18 -2.75 -8.69 9.86
C ILE A 18 -2.10 -7.32 9.61
N SER A 19 -0.77 -7.26 9.46
CA SER A 19 -0.04 -6.03 9.17
C SER A 19 -0.50 -5.39 7.86
N LEU A 20 -0.74 -6.17 6.82
CA LEU A 20 -1.25 -5.68 5.54
C LEU A 20 -2.66 -5.09 5.66
N VAL A 21 -3.54 -5.73 6.44
CA VAL A 21 -4.90 -5.21 6.71
C VAL A 21 -4.82 -3.87 7.44
N VAL A 22 -4.02 -3.78 8.50
CA VAL A 22 -3.83 -2.53 9.27
C VAL A 22 -3.25 -1.43 8.38
N SER A 23 -2.25 -1.75 7.54
CA SER A 23 -1.66 -0.80 6.60
C SER A 23 -2.68 -0.29 5.58
N SER A 24 -3.54 -1.17 5.04
CA SER A 24 -4.60 -0.79 4.11
C SER A 24 -5.62 0.16 4.75
N ILE A 25 -6.00 -0.08 6.00
CA ILE A 25 -6.88 0.81 6.76
C ILE A 25 -6.22 2.18 6.96
N MET A 26 -4.93 2.20 7.34
CA MET A 26 -4.19 3.44 7.55
C MET A 26 -4.08 4.27 6.27
N ILE A 27 -3.83 3.63 5.12
CA ILE A 27 -3.85 4.31 3.80
C ILE A 27 -5.21 4.96 3.58
N GLY A 28 -6.31 4.26 3.87
CA GLY A 28 -7.66 4.80 3.77
C GLY A 28 -7.88 6.03 4.65
N VAL A 29 -7.38 6.00 5.89
CA VAL A 29 -7.47 7.13 6.83
C VAL A 29 -6.68 8.35 6.33
N ILE A 30 -5.43 8.14 5.91
CA ILE A 30 -4.57 9.21 5.40
C ILE A 30 -5.17 9.84 4.13
N THR A 31 -5.65 9.02 3.20
CA THR A 31 -6.31 9.51 1.98
C THR A 31 -7.59 10.28 2.33
N TYR A 32 -8.35 9.84 3.34
CA TYR A 32 -9.53 10.56 3.79
C TYR A 32 -9.21 11.94 4.38
N ILE A 33 -8.15 12.04 5.17
CA ILE A 33 -7.66 13.32 5.72
C ILE A 33 -7.22 14.24 4.57
N SER A 34 -6.45 13.74 3.60
CA SER A 34 -6.03 14.51 2.41
C SER A 34 -7.23 15.06 1.63
N VAL A 35 -8.31 14.27 1.51
CA VAL A 35 -9.55 14.74 0.88
C VAL A 35 -10.18 15.90 1.66
N LEU A 36 -10.22 15.80 3.00
CA LEU A 36 -10.77 16.86 3.86
C LEU A 36 -9.97 18.16 3.75
N GLU A 37 -8.64 18.07 3.74
CA GLU A 37 -7.75 19.23 3.59
C GLU A 37 -7.92 19.94 2.24
N ARG A 38 -8.25 19.20 1.18
CA ARG A 38 -8.45 19.73 -0.18
C ARG A 38 -9.89 19.98 -0.57
N GLN A 39 -10.83 19.97 0.39
CA GLN A 39 -12.27 20.13 0.08
C GLN A 39 -12.59 21.41 -0.68
N LYS A 40 -11.95 22.53 -0.35
CA LYS A 40 -12.15 23.82 -1.02
C LYS A 40 -11.70 23.76 -2.49
N GLU A 41 -10.55 23.16 -2.78
CA GLU A 41 -10.05 22.97 -4.14
C GLU A 41 -10.99 22.08 -4.96
N ILE A 42 -11.45 20.96 -4.38
CA ILE A 42 -12.42 20.05 -4.97
C ILE A 42 -13.74 20.79 -5.27
N GLY A 43 -14.20 21.64 -4.34
CA GLY A 43 -15.38 22.44 -4.52
C GLY A 43 -15.27 23.42 -5.69
N ILE A 44 -14.14 24.11 -5.84
CA ILE A 44 -13.85 25.00 -6.97
C ILE A 44 -13.84 24.22 -8.28
N LEU A 45 -13.12 23.10 -8.35
CA LEU A 45 -13.06 22.25 -9.55
C LEU A 45 -14.45 21.78 -9.98
N ARG A 46 -15.30 21.44 -9.03
CA ARG A 46 -16.69 21.06 -9.31
C ARG A 46 -17.56 22.23 -9.74
N ALA A 47 -17.36 23.41 -9.21
CA ALA A 47 -18.07 24.62 -9.60
C ALA A 47 -17.78 25.03 -11.05
N ILE A 48 -16.54 24.82 -11.51
CA ILE A 48 -16.16 25.08 -12.92
C ILE A 48 -16.47 23.91 -13.89
N GLY A 49 -17.15 22.86 -13.38
CA GLY A 49 -17.71 21.80 -14.24
C GLY A 49 -17.00 20.45 -14.20
N ALA A 50 -16.04 20.22 -13.30
CA ALA A 50 -15.40 18.91 -13.14
C ALA A 50 -16.43 17.84 -12.74
N SER A 51 -16.45 16.71 -13.43
CA SER A 51 -17.34 15.60 -13.08
C SER A 51 -16.88 14.86 -11.83
N LYS A 52 -17.83 14.23 -11.11
CA LYS A 52 -17.52 13.35 -9.97
C LYS A 52 -16.49 12.27 -10.32
N ARG A 53 -16.58 11.74 -11.53
CA ARG A 53 -15.69 10.71 -12.04
C ARG A 53 -14.26 11.20 -12.18
N ASN A 54 -14.07 12.42 -12.70
CA ASN A 54 -12.75 13.02 -12.87
C ASN A 54 -12.05 13.20 -11.52
N ILE A 55 -12.77 13.68 -10.50
CA ILE A 55 -12.25 13.85 -9.14
C ILE A 55 -11.85 12.50 -8.55
N SER A 56 -12.73 11.50 -8.62
CA SER A 56 -12.42 10.15 -8.13
C SER A 56 -11.21 9.53 -8.85
N GLN A 57 -11.05 9.76 -10.16
CA GLN A 57 -9.91 9.26 -10.92
C GLN A 57 -8.58 9.87 -10.46
N VAL A 58 -8.55 11.14 -10.09
CA VAL A 58 -7.34 11.79 -9.56
C VAL A 58 -6.88 11.10 -8.27
N PHE A 59 -7.79 10.89 -7.31
CA PHE A 59 -7.46 10.20 -6.05
C PHE A 59 -7.10 8.72 -6.26
N ASN A 60 -7.75 8.04 -7.20
CA ASN A 60 -7.39 6.66 -7.53
C ASN A 60 -6.01 6.56 -8.20
N ALA A 61 -5.65 7.53 -9.04
CA ALA A 61 -4.31 7.61 -9.62
C ALA A 61 -3.25 7.90 -8.55
N GLU A 62 -3.53 8.77 -7.59
CA GLU A 62 -2.66 9.05 -6.45
C GLU A 62 -2.41 7.78 -5.63
N THR A 63 -3.47 7.05 -5.25
CA THR A 63 -3.35 5.80 -4.50
C THR A 63 -2.65 4.69 -5.29
N PHE A 64 -2.83 4.63 -6.61
CA PHE A 64 -2.11 3.71 -7.48
C PHE A 64 -0.60 3.99 -7.46
N ILE A 65 -0.21 5.25 -7.60
CA ILE A 65 1.21 5.66 -7.56
C ILE A 65 1.82 5.34 -6.20
N ILE A 66 1.12 5.63 -5.11
CA ILE A 66 1.58 5.30 -3.75
C ILE A 66 1.79 3.79 -3.60
N GLY A 67 0.83 2.98 -4.04
CA GLY A 67 0.94 1.52 -3.98
C GLY A 67 2.09 0.96 -4.81
N LEU A 68 2.30 1.51 -6.00
CA LEU A 68 3.41 1.10 -6.87
C LEU A 68 4.76 1.46 -6.25
N LEU A 69 4.93 2.70 -5.81
CA LEU A 69 6.17 3.16 -5.18
C LEU A 69 6.46 2.41 -3.88
N ALA A 70 5.46 2.21 -3.03
CA ALA A 70 5.61 1.45 -1.79
C ALA A 70 6.02 0.00 -2.06
N GLY A 71 5.39 -0.66 -3.04
CA GLY A 71 5.74 -2.02 -3.45
C GLY A 71 7.17 -2.13 -3.97
N VAL A 72 7.58 -1.22 -4.86
CA VAL A 72 8.94 -1.18 -5.40
C VAL A 72 9.97 -0.91 -4.30
N LEU A 73 9.72 0.08 -3.44
CA LEU A 73 10.60 0.39 -2.31
C LEU A 73 10.71 -0.79 -1.35
N GLY A 74 9.62 -1.50 -1.07
CA GLY A 74 9.63 -2.71 -0.26
C GLY A 74 10.54 -3.80 -0.85
N ILE A 75 10.48 -4.03 -2.15
CA ILE A 75 11.38 -4.98 -2.85
C ILE A 75 12.84 -4.52 -2.77
N VAL A 76 13.12 -3.24 -3.02
CA VAL A 76 14.49 -2.71 -2.95
C VAL A 76 15.07 -2.88 -1.54
N ILE A 77 14.30 -2.53 -0.51
CA ILE A 77 14.74 -2.71 0.89
C ILE A 77 14.98 -4.18 1.20
N THR A 78 14.09 -5.07 0.76
CA THR A 78 14.26 -6.52 0.95
C THR A 78 15.53 -7.02 0.30
N LEU A 79 15.82 -6.63 -0.94
CA LEU A 79 17.07 -7.03 -1.63
C LEU A 79 18.31 -6.49 -0.91
N LEU A 80 18.27 -5.26 -0.40
CA LEU A 80 19.37 -4.71 0.38
C LEU A 80 19.59 -5.46 1.70
N LEU A 81 18.52 -5.91 2.36
CA LEU A 81 18.61 -6.70 3.59
C LEU A 81 19.04 -8.16 3.37
N LEU A 82 18.81 -8.71 2.18
CA LEU A 82 19.26 -10.06 1.84
C LEU A 82 20.78 -10.17 1.82
N ILE A 83 21.51 -9.09 1.50
CA ILE A 83 22.98 -9.09 1.47
C ILE A 83 23.56 -9.39 2.86
N PRO A 84 23.32 -8.55 3.90
CA PRO A 84 23.82 -8.85 5.24
C PRO A 84 23.14 -10.09 5.84
N GLY A 85 21.87 -10.34 5.51
CA GLY A 85 21.14 -11.53 5.96
C GLY A 85 21.85 -12.83 5.54
N ASN A 86 22.22 -12.94 4.28
CA ASN A 86 22.96 -14.10 3.77
C ASN A 86 24.37 -14.22 4.37
N MET A 87 25.06 -13.11 4.65
CA MET A 87 26.36 -13.16 5.36
C MET A 87 26.20 -13.77 6.77
N ILE A 88 25.15 -13.39 7.49
CA ILE A 88 24.86 -13.95 8.83
C ILE A 88 24.50 -15.44 8.71
N ILE A 89 23.63 -15.81 7.78
CA ILE A 89 23.23 -17.20 7.55
C ILE A 89 24.47 -18.05 7.29
N HIS A 90 25.36 -17.65 6.38
CA HIS A 90 26.59 -18.41 6.08
C HIS A 90 27.55 -18.49 7.27
N SER A 91 27.62 -17.45 8.10
CA SER A 91 28.49 -17.48 9.29
C SER A 91 28.00 -18.45 10.38
N ILE A 92 26.67 -18.66 10.47
CA ILE A 92 26.06 -19.54 11.48
C ILE A 92 25.88 -20.96 10.95
N ALA A 93 25.46 -21.10 9.70
CA ALA A 93 25.16 -22.40 9.10
C ALA A 93 26.44 -23.20 8.68
N GLY A 94 27.60 -22.59 8.69
CA GLY A 94 28.86 -23.23 8.35
C GLY A 94 28.86 -23.75 6.90
N ASN A 95 28.99 -25.07 6.70
CA ASN A 95 29.10 -25.70 5.39
C ASN A 95 27.75 -26.08 4.74
N VAL A 96 26.64 -25.54 5.24
CA VAL A 96 25.29 -25.79 4.67
C VAL A 96 24.98 -24.69 3.66
N ASP A 97 24.70 -25.06 2.41
CA ASP A 97 24.29 -24.14 1.32
C ASP A 97 22.85 -23.66 1.53
N VAL A 98 22.61 -22.87 2.57
CA VAL A 98 21.33 -22.21 2.82
C VAL A 98 21.49 -20.74 2.49
N SER A 99 20.67 -20.25 1.56
CA SER A 99 20.62 -18.82 1.21
C SER A 99 19.19 -18.34 1.10
N ALA A 100 18.91 -17.15 1.62
CA ALA A 100 17.66 -16.48 1.40
C ALA A 100 17.67 -15.80 0.03
N SER A 101 16.64 -16.03 -0.76
CA SER A 101 16.49 -15.40 -2.08
C SER A 101 15.04 -14.95 -2.30
N LEU A 102 14.88 -13.85 -3.01
CA LEU A 102 13.57 -13.38 -3.44
C LEU A 102 13.38 -13.74 -4.93
N PRO A 103 12.52 -14.71 -5.27
CA PRO A 103 12.24 -15.03 -6.67
C PRO A 103 11.55 -13.84 -7.36
N VAL A 104 11.92 -13.55 -8.60
CA VAL A 104 11.36 -12.42 -9.38
C VAL A 104 9.84 -12.48 -9.44
N ALA A 105 9.28 -13.67 -9.67
CA ALA A 105 7.83 -13.86 -9.68
C ALA A 105 7.19 -13.47 -8.34
N GLY A 106 7.79 -13.84 -7.22
CA GLY A 106 7.33 -13.44 -5.88
C GLY A 106 7.37 -11.92 -5.69
N GLY A 107 8.46 -11.27 -6.13
CA GLY A 107 8.58 -9.82 -6.08
C GLY A 107 7.48 -9.11 -6.87
N VAL A 108 7.20 -9.55 -8.10
CA VAL A 108 6.11 -8.98 -8.92
C VAL A 108 4.75 -9.16 -8.25
N ILE A 109 4.46 -10.34 -7.71
CA ILE A 109 3.21 -10.60 -6.99
C ILE A 109 3.05 -9.65 -5.79
N LEU A 110 4.11 -9.42 -5.03
CA LEU A 110 4.08 -8.52 -3.87
C LEU A 110 3.83 -7.06 -4.27
N VAL A 111 4.42 -6.59 -5.38
CA VAL A 111 4.14 -5.24 -5.91
C VAL A 111 2.69 -5.13 -6.35
N VAL A 112 2.16 -6.11 -7.08
CA VAL A 112 0.75 -6.13 -7.48
C VAL A 112 -0.17 -6.15 -6.26
N LEU A 113 0.14 -6.94 -5.25
CA LEU A 113 -0.60 -6.99 -3.99
C LEU A 113 -0.59 -5.64 -3.28
N SER A 114 0.56 -4.96 -3.22
CA SER A 114 0.69 -3.60 -2.68
C SER A 114 -0.25 -2.62 -3.37
N VAL A 115 -0.26 -2.61 -4.71
CA VAL A 115 -1.14 -1.74 -5.51
C VAL A 115 -2.62 -2.06 -5.24
N VAL A 116 -2.99 -3.34 -5.23
CA VAL A 116 -4.38 -3.77 -4.98
C VAL A 116 -4.85 -3.33 -3.60
N LEU A 117 -4.06 -3.57 -2.56
CA LEU A 117 -4.40 -3.18 -1.18
C LEU A 117 -4.53 -1.67 -1.02
N THR A 118 -3.63 -0.91 -1.67
CA THR A 118 -3.66 0.56 -1.64
C THR A 118 -4.90 1.10 -2.34
N LEU A 119 -5.26 0.54 -3.50
CA LEU A 119 -6.49 0.91 -4.21
C LEU A 119 -7.75 0.58 -3.40
N ILE A 120 -7.82 -0.58 -2.76
CA ILE A 120 -8.94 -0.95 -1.88
C ILE A 120 -9.06 0.06 -0.73
N GLY A 121 -7.96 0.41 -0.07
CA GLY A 121 -7.93 1.43 0.99
C GLY A 121 -8.37 2.81 0.50
N GLY A 122 -8.06 3.17 -0.75
CA GLY A 122 -8.38 4.46 -1.36
C GLY A 122 -9.80 4.59 -1.92
N ILE A 123 -10.52 3.50 -2.19
CA ILE A 123 -11.85 3.54 -2.83
C ILE A 123 -12.87 4.33 -2.01
N ILE A 124 -12.93 4.10 -0.70
CA ILE A 124 -13.90 4.77 0.18
C ILE A 124 -13.66 6.28 0.22
N PRO A 125 -12.44 6.78 0.52
CA PRO A 125 -12.19 8.21 0.56
C PRO A 125 -12.32 8.89 -0.82
N SER A 126 -11.88 8.25 -1.91
CA SER A 126 -12.03 8.78 -3.26
C SER A 126 -13.50 8.96 -3.66
N SER A 127 -14.36 8.01 -3.29
CA SER A 127 -15.81 8.09 -3.50
C SER A 127 -16.45 9.23 -2.68
N LYS A 128 -16.00 9.46 -1.44
CA LYS A 128 -16.47 10.58 -0.61
C LYS A 128 -16.03 11.92 -1.20
N ALA A 129 -14.77 12.04 -1.66
CA ALA A 129 -14.28 13.24 -2.35
C ALA A 129 -15.14 13.60 -3.54
N ALA A 130 -15.49 12.62 -4.37
CA ALA A 130 -16.32 12.81 -5.55
C ALA A 130 -17.75 13.26 -5.23
N LYS A 131 -18.28 12.94 -4.05
CA LYS A 131 -19.62 13.28 -3.60
C LYS A 131 -19.70 14.62 -2.84
N SER A 132 -18.58 15.29 -2.58
CA SER A 132 -18.57 16.59 -1.88
C SER A 132 -19.43 17.62 -2.60
N ASP A 133 -20.29 18.30 -1.83
CA ASP A 133 -21.17 19.35 -2.36
C ASP A 133 -20.35 20.65 -2.54
N PRO A 134 -20.28 21.21 -3.76
CA PRO A 134 -19.52 22.42 -4.01
C PRO A 134 -20.00 23.62 -3.18
N VAL A 135 -21.31 23.69 -2.85
CA VAL A 135 -21.87 24.79 -2.09
C VAL A 135 -21.44 24.74 -0.62
N SER A 136 -21.45 23.54 -0.01
CA SER A 136 -21.02 23.36 1.37
C SER A 136 -19.49 23.54 1.51
N ALA A 137 -18.71 23.11 0.51
CA ALA A 137 -17.26 23.26 0.50
C ALA A 137 -16.78 24.73 0.42
N LEU A 138 -17.56 25.59 -0.23
CA LEU A 138 -17.26 27.03 -0.34
C LEU A 138 -17.79 27.85 0.85
N ARG A 139 -18.70 27.30 1.64
CA ARG A 139 -19.36 27.98 2.77
C ARG A 139 -18.74 27.69 4.13
N SER A 140 -17.82 26.72 4.20
CA SER A 140 -17.09 26.39 5.44
C SER A 140 -15.98 27.43 5.68
N GLU A 141 -16.31 28.54 6.33
CA GLU A 141 -15.39 29.37 7.09
C GLU A 141 -15.41 28.94 8.55
#